data_cee04b89b30d9e5d9794f8c6db5e062c
#
_entry.id   cee04b89b30d9e5d9794f8c6db5e062c
#
_cell.length_a   1.000
_cell.length_b   1.000
_cell.length_c   1.000
_cell.angle_alpha   90.00
_cell.angle_beta   90.00
_cell.angle_gamma   90.00
#
_symmetry.space_group_name_H-M   'P 1'
#
loop_
_entity.id
_entity.type
_entity.pdbx_description
1 polymer ?
#
loop_
_entity_poly.entity_id
_entity_poly.type
_entity_poly.pdbx_seq_one_letter_code
_entity_poly.pdbx_strand_id
1 'polypeptide(L)'
;MEHFDKWHWPFLSANKSVSMTMILDHLDWPWDYDAMCSNPNVTLEFMLSKKSIDKLNWWRLSRRIDFREILHHPNFPWNYDDMSSNPTLRLNYIREHPNFNWDYNEIARNPFTNDYIDVLRRHLAAFRIQLYWRKYTTDHVYALCHKLQLRRVLN
;
A
#
# COMPACT_ATOMS: atom_id res chain seq x y z
N MET A 1 -15.60 37.16 8.70
CA MET A 1 -16.09 36.00 9.49
C MET A 1 -16.31 34.86 8.51
N GLU A 2 -15.52 33.82 8.62
CA GLU A 2 -15.69 32.63 7.80
C GLU A 2 -16.97 31.92 8.23
N HIS A 3 -17.79 31.52 7.25
CA HIS A 3 -19.08 30.89 7.50
C HIS A 3 -18.91 29.40 7.81
N PHE A 4 -18.23 29.08 8.92
CA PHE A 4 -18.03 27.69 9.37
C PHE A 4 -19.33 26.92 9.60
N ASP A 5 -20.43 27.61 9.89
CA ASP A 5 -21.74 27.03 10.14
C ASP A 5 -22.34 26.33 8.90
N LYS A 6 -21.81 26.61 7.70
CA LYS A 6 -22.26 26.01 6.43
C LYS A 6 -21.48 24.76 6.01
N TRP A 7 -20.39 24.45 6.71
CA TRP A 7 -19.51 23.36 6.33
C TRP A 7 -19.92 22.07 7.05
N HIS A 8 -20.01 20.99 6.29
CA HIS A 8 -20.26 19.68 6.88
C HIS A 8 -18.94 19.07 7.34
N TRP A 9 -18.57 19.34 8.58
CA TRP A 9 -17.26 18.98 9.15
C TRP A 9 -16.92 17.48 9.06
N PRO A 10 -17.85 16.54 9.32
CA PRO A 10 -17.55 15.13 9.12
C PRO A 10 -17.11 14.78 7.70
N PHE A 11 -17.78 15.33 6.66
CA PHE A 11 -17.37 15.10 5.28
C PHE A 11 -16.04 15.77 4.94
N LEU A 12 -15.81 16.98 5.44
CA LEU A 12 -14.53 17.67 5.23
C LEU A 12 -13.39 16.94 5.90
N SER A 13 -13.56 16.50 7.15
CA SER A 13 -12.56 15.77 7.93
C SER A 13 -12.16 14.44 7.28
N ALA A 14 -13.10 13.74 6.64
CA ALA A 14 -12.86 12.49 5.92
C ALA A 14 -12.32 12.68 4.50
N ASN A 15 -12.30 13.92 3.97
CA ASN A 15 -12.02 14.19 2.57
C ASN A 15 -10.53 13.97 2.26
N LYS A 16 -10.24 13.11 1.25
CA LYS A 16 -8.89 12.82 0.77
C LYS A 16 -8.12 14.04 0.21
N SER A 17 -8.82 15.14 -0.12
CA SER A 17 -8.19 16.40 -0.56
C SER A 17 -7.71 17.26 0.60
N VAL A 18 -8.13 16.97 1.83
CA VAL A 18 -7.65 17.65 3.04
C VAL A 18 -6.32 17.01 3.45
N SER A 19 -5.25 17.80 3.34
CA SER A 19 -3.90 17.35 3.69
C SER A 19 -3.63 17.44 5.18
N MET A 20 -2.61 16.71 5.66
CA MET A 20 -2.15 16.81 7.03
C MET A 20 -1.65 18.22 7.36
N THR A 21 -1.00 18.91 6.41
CA THR A 21 -0.55 20.31 6.59
C THR A 21 -1.74 21.24 6.86
N MET A 22 -2.81 21.12 6.04
CA MET A 22 -4.01 21.92 6.24
C MET A 22 -4.65 21.69 7.62
N ILE A 23 -4.64 20.45 8.12
CA ILE A 23 -5.16 20.14 9.46
C ILE A 23 -4.29 20.78 10.55
N LEU A 24 -2.96 20.71 10.40
CA LEU A 24 -2.02 21.27 11.36
C LEU A 24 -2.06 22.81 11.40
N ASP A 25 -2.26 23.45 10.24
CA ASP A 25 -2.35 24.91 10.14
C ASP A 25 -3.66 25.46 10.74
N HIS A 26 -4.69 24.60 10.89
CA HIS A 26 -6.02 24.97 11.34
C HIS A 26 -6.54 24.03 12.44
N LEU A 27 -5.75 23.80 13.48
CA LEU A 27 -6.12 22.95 14.62
C LEU A 27 -7.28 23.50 15.45
N ASP A 28 -7.58 24.79 15.33
CA ASP A 28 -8.70 25.50 15.96
C ASP A 28 -10.05 25.25 15.25
N TRP A 29 -10.04 24.67 14.05
CA TRP A 29 -11.26 24.33 13.35
C TRP A 29 -11.97 23.14 14.00
N PRO A 30 -13.32 23.07 13.90
CA PRO A 30 -14.10 22.03 14.56
C PRO A 30 -14.03 20.68 13.81
N TRP A 31 -12.83 20.17 13.68
CA TRP A 31 -12.59 18.87 13.02
C TRP A 31 -13.31 17.72 13.69
N ASP A 32 -13.93 16.86 12.90
CA ASP A 32 -14.49 15.59 13.36
C ASP A 32 -13.40 14.50 13.32
N TYR A 33 -12.83 14.19 14.48
CA TYR A 33 -11.76 13.20 14.61
C TYR A 33 -12.21 11.77 14.30
N ASP A 34 -13.50 11.45 14.45
CA ASP A 34 -14.03 10.15 14.03
C ASP A 34 -14.04 10.01 12.51
N ALA A 35 -14.50 11.05 11.84
CA ALA A 35 -14.46 11.12 10.39
C ALA A 35 -13.03 11.16 9.83
N MET A 36 -12.09 11.84 10.55
CA MET A 36 -10.66 11.85 10.21
C MET A 36 -10.05 10.45 10.16
N CYS A 37 -10.56 9.49 10.96
CA CYS A 37 -10.13 8.10 10.84
C CYS A 37 -10.30 7.52 9.42
N SER A 38 -11.11 8.12 8.55
CA SER A 38 -11.29 7.73 7.15
C SER A 38 -10.42 8.52 6.17
N ASN A 39 -9.77 9.61 6.59
CA ASN A 39 -8.94 10.45 5.72
C ASN A 39 -7.57 9.79 5.49
N PRO A 40 -7.18 9.46 4.24
CA PRO A 40 -5.93 8.76 3.95
C PRO A 40 -4.67 9.58 4.26
N ASN A 41 -4.79 10.90 4.36
CA ASN A 41 -3.65 11.78 4.65
C ASN A 41 -3.36 11.92 6.15
N VAL A 42 -4.27 11.48 7.01
CA VAL A 42 -4.13 11.60 8.47
C VAL A 42 -3.37 10.39 9.02
N THR A 43 -2.27 10.63 9.73
CA THR A 43 -1.42 9.57 10.29
C THR A 43 -2.01 8.97 11.56
N LEU A 44 -1.63 7.72 11.85
CA LEU A 44 -2.01 7.06 13.10
C LEU A 44 -1.46 7.81 14.33
N GLU A 45 -0.20 8.26 14.25
CA GLU A 45 0.46 9.04 15.29
C GLU A 45 -0.31 10.31 15.66
N PHE A 46 -0.76 11.06 14.63
CA PHE A 46 -1.60 12.24 14.87
C PHE A 46 -2.90 11.88 15.59
N MET A 47 -3.57 10.82 15.17
CA MET A 47 -4.83 10.38 15.80
C MET A 47 -4.63 9.99 17.27
N LEU A 48 -3.54 9.26 17.58
CA LEU A 48 -3.17 8.90 18.95
C LEU A 48 -2.82 10.12 19.81
N SER A 49 -2.31 11.19 19.22
CA SER A 49 -2.07 12.45 19.93
C SER A 49 -3.36 13.22 20.30
N LYS A 50 -4.47 12.94 19.62
CA LYS A 50 -5.75 13.63 19.79
C LYS A 50 -6.79 12.84 20.58
N LYS A 51 -6.75 11.52 20.51
CA LYS A 51 -7.69 10.63 21.21
C LYS A 51 -6.96 9.45 21.85
N SER A 52 -7.46 8.99 22.98
CA SER A 52 -7.02 7.72 23.59
C SER A 52 -7.33 6.54 22.67
N ILE A 53 -6.53 5.49 22.76
CA ILE A 53 -6.66 4.27 21.94
C ILE A 53 -8.09 3.72 21.94
N ASP A 54 -8.73 3.64 23.10
CA ASP A 54 -10.09 3.13 23.30
C ASP A 54 -11.19 3.96 22.63
N LYS A 55 -10.88 5.21 22.24
CA LYS A 55 -11.84 6.16 21.61
C LYS A 55 -11.61 6.34 20.11
N LEU A 56 -10.62 5.67 19.54
CA LEU A 56 -10.39 5.71 18.10
C LEU A 56 -11.34 4.79 17.34
N ASN A 57 -11.68 5.20 16.14
CA ASN A 57 -12.56 4.42 15.28
C ASN A 57 -11.74 3.35 14.52
N TRP A 58 -11.51 2.19 15.17
CA TRP A 58 -10.62 1.14 14.68
C TRP A 58 -11.10 0.47 13.40
N TRP A 59 -12.43 0.34 13.20
CA TRP A 59 -12.93 -0.22 11.95
C TRP A 59 -12.56 0.66 10.74
N ARG A 60 -12.62 2.00 10.86
CA ARG A 60 -12.18 2.93 9.82
C ARG A 60 -10.68 2.91 9.62
N LEU A 61 -9.90 2.89 10.69
CA LEU A 61 -8.44 2.84 10.64
C LEU A 61 -7.96 1.54 10.01
N SER A 62 -8.52 0.39 10.38
CA SER A 62 -8.16 -0.92 9.84
C SER A 62 -8.33 -1.01 8.31
N ARG A 63 -9.33 -0.33 7.76
CA ARG A 63 -9.58 -0.30 6.31
C ARG A 63 -8.57 0.51 5.50
N ARG A 64 -7.83 1.45 6.11
CA ARG A 64 -7.03 2.42 5.36
C ARG A 64 -5.58 2.56 5.77
N ILE A 65 -5.24 2.32 7.03
CA ILE A 65 -3.87 2.47 7.52
C ILE A 65 -2.94 1.55 6.72
N ASP A 66 -1.74 2.06 6.38
CA ASP A 66 -0.74 1.22 5.71
C ASP A 66 -0.49 -0.05 6.53
N PHE A 67 -0.56 -1.18 5.86
CA PHE A 67 -0.42 -2.47 6.52
C PHE A 67 0.90 -2.61 7.30
N ARG A 68 1.95 -1.88 6.92
CA ARG A 68 3.21 -1.81 7.68
C ARG A 68 3.02 -1.22 9.08
N GLU A 69 2.17 -0.19 9.22
CA GLU A 69 1.83 0.39 10.52
C GLU A 69 1.08 -0.63 11.39
N ILE A 70 0.20 -1.43 10.80
CA ILE A 70 -0.50 -2.50 11.49
C ILE A 70 0.49 -3.54 12.05
N LEU A 71 1.50 -3.91 11.27
CA LEU A 71 2.55 -4.83 11.72
C LEU A 71 3.43 -4.25 12.84
N HIS A 72 3.66 -2.93 12.86
CA HIS A 72 4.41 -2.27 13.93
C HIS A 72 3.61 -2.19 15.25
N HIS A 73 2.29 -2.25 15.17
CA HIS A 73 1.40 -2.13 16.33
C HIS A 73 0.43 -3.32 16.46
N PRO A 74 0.93 -4.57 16.58
CA PRO A 74 0.09 -5.78 16.55
C PRO A 74 -0.89 -5.87 17.73
N ASN A 75 -0.61 -5.18 18.83
CA ASN A 75 -1.43 -5.20 20.05
C ASN A 75 -2.57 -4.16 20.04
N PHE A 76 -2.69 -3.36 18.97
CA PHE A 76 -3.81 -2.44 18.86
C PHE A 76 -5.09 -3.19 18.48
N PRO A 77 -6.26 -2.69 18.82
CA PRO A 77 -7.53 -3.38 18.61
C PRO A 77 -7.98 -3.29 17.14
N TRP A 78 -7.15 -3.79 16.22
CA TRP A 78 -7.45 -3.85 14.81
C TRP A 78 -8.70 -4.69 14.54
N ASN A 79 -9.54 -4.20 13.63
CA ASN A 79 -10.67 -4.97 13.14
C ASN A 79 -10.25 -5.75 11.88
N TYR A 80 -10.08 -7.07 12.01
CA TYR A 80 -9.59 -7.93 10.91
C TYR A 80 -10.63 -8.10 9.80
N ASP A 81 -11.92 -8.04 10.13
CA ASP A 81 -13.01 -8.04 9.17
C ASP A 81 -12.89 -6.83 8.23
N ASP A 82 -12.82 -5.64 8.78
CA ASP A 82 -12.60 -4.41 8.02
C ASP A 82 -11.22 -4.34 7.35
N MET A 83 -10.19 -4.91 7.97
CA MET A 83 -8.85 -5.02 7.37
C MET A 83 -8.88 -5.85 6.08
N SER A 84 -9.81 -6.78 5.92
CA SER A 84 -9.97 -7.58 4.70
C SER A 84 -10.17 -6.74 3.45
N SER A 85 -10.74 -5.55 3.57
CA SER A 85 -10.89 -4.58 2.47
C SER A 85 -9.73 -3.58 2.35
N ASN A 86 -8.71 -3.64 3.22
CA ASN A 86 -7.57 -2.74 3.17
C ASN A 86 -6.70 -3.02 1.93
N PRO A 87 -6.53 -2.06 1.00
CA PRO A 87 -5.80 -2.29 -0.24
C PRO A 87 -4.29 -2.53 -0.06
N THR A 88 -3.75 -2.22 1.12
CA THR A 88 -2.33 -2.46 1.44
C THR A 88 -2.10 -3.82 2.10
N LEU A 89 -3.15 -4.57 2.42
CA LEU A 89 -3.08 -5.93 2.97
C LEU A 89 -2.29 -6.85 2.03
N ARG A 90 -1.60 -7.83 2.60
CA ARG A 90 -0.79 -8.82 1.86
C ARG A 90 -1.36 -10.23 2.00
N LEU A 91 -1.39 -10.96 0.90
CA LEU A 91 -1.88 -12.34 0.85
C LEU A 91 -1.11 -13.29 1.77
N ASN A 92 0.21 -13.11 1.90
CA ASN A 92 1.02 -13.95 2.79
C ASN A 92 0.58 -13.79 4.25
N TYR A 93 0.23 -12.57 4.69
CA TYR A 93 -0.23 -12.34 6.04
C TYR A 93 -1.54 -13.07 6.37
N ILE A 94 -2.47 -13.11 5.43
CA ILE A 94 -3.72 -13.87 5.58
C ILE A 94 -3.42 -15.37 5.77
N ARG A 95 -2.46 -15.90 5.02
CA ARG A 95 -2.04 -17.30 5.11
C ARG A 95 -1.34 -17.63 6.43
N GLU A 96 -0.58 -16.68 6.96
CA GLU A 96 0.13 -16.81 8.24
C GLU A 96 -0.81 -16.70 9.45
N HIS A 97 -1.97 -16.04 9.26
CA HIS A 97 -2.94 -15.77 10.32
C HIS A 97 -4.34 -16.28 9.97
N PRO A 98 -4.52 -17.58 9.68
CA PRO A 98 -5.81 -18.14 9.22
C PRO A 98 -6.91 -18.08 10.29
N ASN A 99 -6.52 -17.94 11.56
CA ASN A 99 -7.47 -17.91 12.70
C ASN A 99 -8.04 -16.52 12.99
N PHE A 100 -7.62 -15.49 12.26
CA PHE A 100 -8.21 -14.17 12.40
C PHE A 100 -9.57 -14.14 11.70
N ASN A 101 -10.44 -13.25 12.18
CA ASN A 101 -11.82 -13.13 11.66
C ASN A 101 -11.81 -12.36 10.31
N TRP A 102 -11.34 -13.04 9.25
CA TRP A 102 -11.28 -12.47 7.90
C TRP A 102 -12.64 -12.50 7.21
N ASP A 103 -13.03 -11.39 6.57
CA ASP A 103 -14.11 -11.41 5.57
C ASP A 103 -13.57 -11.88 4.22
N TYR A 104 -13.76 -13.15 3.89
CA TYR A 104 -13.30 -13.73 2.62
C TYR A 104 -14.00 -13.16 1.38
N ASN A 105 -15.19 -12.56 1.50
CA ASN A 105 -15.83 -11.85 0.39
C ASN A 105 -15.11 -10.54 0.09
N GLU A 106 -14.72 -9.80 1.13
CA GLU A 106 -13.92 -8.58 0.96
C GLU A 106 -12.50 -8.92 0.50
N ILE A 107 -11.89 -9.99 1.00
CA ILE A 107 -10.59 -10.49 0.51
C ILE A 107 -10.66 -10.81 -0.99
N ALA A 108 -11.73 -11.47 -1.46
CA ALA A 108 -11.89 -11.79 -2.88
C ALA A 108 -12.01 -10.55 -3.79
N ARG A 109 -12.44 -9.42 -3.23
CA ARG A 109 -12.54 -8.12 -3.93
C ARG A 109 -11.31 -7.24 -3.74
N ASN A 110 -10.44 -7.59 -2.81
CA ASN A 110 -9.27 -6.77 -2.47
C ASN A 110 -8.27 -6.75 -3.64
N PRO A 111 -7.84 -5.57 -4.11
CA PRO A 111 -6.89 -5.45 -5.21
C PRO A 111 -5.47 -5.91 -4.88
N PHE A 112 -5.13 -6.13 -3.61
CA PHE A 112 -3.78 -6.51 -3.14
C PHE A 112 -2.67 -5.69 -3.81
N THR A 113 -2.79 -4.37 -3.78
CA THR A 113 -1.95 -3.44 -4.53
C THR A 113 -0.45 -3.69 -4.30
N ASN A 114 -0.05 -3.98 -3.06
CA ASN A 114 1.35 -4.24 -2.73
C ASN A 114 1.84 -5.58 -3.30
N ASP A 115 1.02 -6.63 -3.26
CA ASP A 115 1.38 -7.94 -3.83
C ASP A 115 1.44 -7.87 -5.36
N TYR A 116 0.50 -7.17 -5.99
CA TYR A 116 0.51 -6.94 -7.43
C TYR A 116 1.74 -6.16 -7.89
N ILE A 117 2.12 -5.08 -7.19
CA ILE A 117 3.33 -4.32 -7.47
C ILE A 117 4.58 -5.18 -7.33
N ASP A 118 4.67 -6.03 -6.30
CA ASP A 118 5.82 -6.91 -6.08
C ASP A 118 5.90 -8.01 -7.16
N VAL A 119 4.75 -8.52 -7.62
CA VAL A 119 4.69 -9.44 -8.78
C VAL A 119 5.17 -8.75 -10.05
N LEU A 120 4.69 -7.54 -10.34
CA LEU A 120 5.15 -6.76 -11.51
C LEU A 120 6.65 -6.47 -11.45
N ARG A 121 7.19 -6.06 -10.30
CA ARG A 121 8.63 -5.81 -10.12
C ARG A 121 9.46 -7.06 -10.40
N ARG A 122 9.01 -8.23 -9.90
CA ARG A 122 9.69 -9.52 -10.15
C ARG A 122 9.65 -9.89 -11.63
N HIS A 123 8.50 -9.73 -12.30
CA HIS A 123 8.37 -9.98 -13.73
C HIS A 123 9.26 -9.06 -14.57
N LEU A 124 9.31 -7.78 -14.25
CA LEU A 124 10.18 -6.82 -14.93
C LEU A 124 11.65 -7.14 -14.71
N ALA A 125 12.06 -7.54 -13.52
CA ALA A 125 13.43 -7.97 -13.24
C ALA A 125 13.78 -9.23 -14.02
N ALA A 126 12.92 -10.23 -14.04
CA ALA A 126 13.11 -11.46 -14.82
C ALA A 126 13.22 -11.17 -16.33
N PHE A 127 12.35 -10.29 -16.84
CA PHE A 127 12.39 -9.86 -18.24
C PHE A 127 13.70 -9.14 -18.60
N ARG A 128 14.21 -8.26 -17.73
CA ARG A 128 15.52 -7.59 -17.92
C ARG A 128 16.66 -8.61 -17.95
N ILE A 129 16.65 -9.60 -17.05
CA ILE A 129 17.62 -10.70 -17.03
C ILE A 129 17.56 -11.49 -18.34
N GLN A 130 16.35 -11.85 -18.80
CA GLN A 130 16.18 -12.56 -20.07
C GLN A 130 16.70 -11.77 -21.28
N LEU A 131 16.46 -10.46 -21.34
CA LEU A 131 16.99 -9.59 -22.39
C LEU A 131 18.52 -9.53 -22.36
N TYR A 132 19.10 -9.42 -21.15
CA TYR A 132 20.55 -9.43 -20.96
C TYR A 132 21.16 -10.77 -21.46
N TRP A 133 20.59 -11.91 -21.04
CA TRP A 133 21.03 -13.22 -21.47
C TRP A 133 20.89 -13.45 -22.97
N ARG A 134 19.78 -13.01 -23.56
CA ARG A 134 19.61 -13.08 -25.02
C ARG A 134 20.71 -12.31 -25.74
N LYS A 135 20.96 -11.07 -25.35
CA LYS A 135 22.01 -10.24 -25.91
C LYS A 135 23.38 -10.91 -25.78
N TYR A 136 23.69 -11.35 -24.55
CA TYR A 136 24.96 -12.02 -24.26
C TYR A 136 25.16 -13.30 -25.08
N THR A 137 24.16 -14.17 -25.14
CA THR A 137 24.26 -15.42 -25.91
C THR A 137 24.33 -15.15 -27.42
N THR A 138 23.55 -14.20 -27.94
CA THR A 138 23.57 -13.84 -29.35
C THR A 138 24.94 -13.27 -29.75
N ASP A 139 25.47 -12.35 -28.96
CA ASP A 139 26.78 -11.75 -29.21
C ASP A 139 27.91 -12.80 -29.14
N HIS A 140 27.86 -13.73 -28.19
CA HIS A 140 28.84 -14.82 -28.04
C HIS A 140 28.73 -15.86 -29.16
N VAL A 141 27.51 -16.26 -29.52
CA VAL A 141 27.29 -17.20 -30.64
C VAL A 141 27.74 -16.59 -31.93
N TYR A 142 27.44 -15.31 -32.18
CA TYR A 142 27.90 -14.59 -33.38
C TYR A 142 29.41 -14.52 -33.43
N ALA A 143 30.08 -14.16 -32.34
CA ALA A 143 31.54 -14.11 -32.24
C ALA A 143 32.20 -15.49 -32.49
N LEU A 144 31.58 -16.56 -31.96
CA LEU A 144 32.05 -17.94 -32.17
C LEU A 144 31.87 -18.39 -33.61
N CYS A 145 30.73 -18.12 -34.24
CA CYS A 145 30.47 -18.43 -35.65
C CYS A 145 31.42 -17.68 -36.55
N HIS A 146 31.67 -16.41 -36.28
CA HIS A 146 32.65 -15.62 -37.06
C HIS A 146 34.07 -16.16 -36.94
N LYS A 147 34.52 -16.57 -35.74
CA LYS A 147 35.81 -17.24 -35.55
C LYS A 147 35.92 -18.56 -36.31
N LEU A 148 34.86 -19.37 -36.34
CA LEU A 148 34.83 -20.63 -37.05
C LEU A 148 34.82 -20.46 -38.55
N GLN A 149 34.13 -19.43 -39.07
CA GLN A 149 34.17 -19.09 -40.51
C GLN A 149 35.54 -18.63 -40.97
N LEU A 150 36.19 -17.77 -40.17
CA LEU A 150 37.56 -17.32 -40.48
C LEU A 150 38.59 -18.49 -40.51
N ARG A 151 38.43 -19.50 -39.62
CA ARG A 151 39.27 -20.70 -39.64
C ARG A 151 39.05 -21.58 -40.85
N ARG A 152 37.86 -21.59 -41.47
CA ARG A 152 37.55 -22.35 -42.68
C ARG A 152 38.09 -21.69 -43.96
N VAL A 153 38.36 -20.40 -43.93
CA VAL A 153 38.87 -19.64 -45.08
C VAL A 153 40.41 -19.61 -45.09
N LEU A 154 41.05 -19.89 -43.96
CA LEU A 154 42.51 -19.85 -43.79
C LEU A 154 43.18 -21.25 -43.83
N ASN A 155 42.42 -22.33 -43.99
CA ASN A 155 42.85 -23.69 -44.24
C ASN A 155 42.41 -24.17 -45.64
#